data_97d1269c8bede0b107dc360ca76b689d
#
_entry.id   97d1269c8bede0b107dc360ca76b689d
#
_cell.length_a   1.000
_cell.length_b   1.000
_cell.length_c   1.000
_cell.angle_alpha   90.00
_cell.angle_beta   90.00
_cell.angle_gamma   90.00
#
_symmetry.space_group_name_H-M   'P 1'
#
loop_
_entity.id
_entity.type
_entity.pdbx_description
1 polymer ?
#
loop_
_entity_poly.entity_id
_entity_poly.type
_entity_poly.pdbx_seq_one_letter_code
_entity_poly.pdbx_strand_id
1 'polypeptide(L)'
;MKAPPFAYRRVDSVAAAAALLREHGDEARLIAGGQTLLATLGMRLSEPSLLIDIRGIAEMQGIAVADGHLRIGALARHVDVERSALVARHLPLLSLAAPHIAHAAIRNRGTFGGSIAFADPAAEWPACTVAADGALTLSDGTRSRTVAAADFFLGLYQTALRPDELITAVQFPLPGPQRRFAFTELARRHGDYATVGLALAGDVTDGRLDDPRIVYFGVGGTPVRARAAEAALAAGRAEPAALDRAVAELGGELAPAGDLYAAAATKLHLAGVLLRRGIQSLMAEDAQS
;
A
#
# COMPACT_ATOMS: atom_id res chain seq x y z
N MET A 1 -17.01 8.49 21.35
CA MET A 1 -18.37 8.94 21.04
C MET A 1 -19.15 7.76 20.47
N LYS A 2 -20.49 7.78 20.51
CA LYS A 2 -21.32 6.72 19.93
C LYS A 2 -21.48 6.98 18.42
N ALA A 3 -21.30 5.94 17.61
CA ALA A 3 -21.56 6.01 16.17
C ALA A 3 -23.02 6.38 15.88
N PRO A 4 -23.33 7.04 14.73
CA PRO A 4 -24.71 7.26 14.28
C PRO A 4 -25.44 5.92 14.09
N PRO A 5 -26.77 5.88 14.06
CA PRO A 5 -27.52 4.66 13.75
C PRO A 5 -27.30 4.28 12.29
N PHE A 6 -27.17 2.99 12.03
CA PHE A 6 -27.06 2.41 10.69
C PHE A 6 -27.72 1.05 10.64
N ALA A 7 -28.20 0.66 9.46
CA ALA A 7 -28.57 -0.70 9.15
C ALA A 7 -27.31 -1.53 8.84
N TYR A 8 -27.38 -2.83 9.07
CA TYR A 8 -26.27 -3.75 8.81
C TYR A 8 -26.74 -4.92 7.94
N ARG A 9 -26.01 -5.19 6.88
CA ARG A 9 -26.24 -6.33 5.98
C ARG A 9 -24.96 -7.08 5.75
N ARG A 10 -24.96 -8.37 5.99
CA ARG A 10 -23.86 -9.27 5.62
C ARG A 10 -24.16 -9.92 4.28
N VAL A 11 -23.16 -9.96 3.40
CA VAL A 11 -23.25 -10.57 2.07
C VAL A 11 -22.14 -11.62 1.90
N ASP A 12 -22.34 -12.55 0.98
CA ASP A 12 -21.44 -13.67 0.68
C ASP A 12 -20.93 -13.68 -0.77
N SER A 13 -21.30 -12.67 -1.56
CA SER A 13 -20.85 -12.52 -2.95
C SER A 13 -20.58 -11.07 -3.32
N VAL A 14 -19.64 -10.87 -4.26
CA VAL A 14 -19.33 -9.54 -4.84
C VAL A 14 -20.55 -8.94 -5.50
N ALA A 15 -21.35 -9.78 -6.21
CA ALA A 15 -22.56 -9.33 -6.87
C ALA A 15 -23.61 -8.75 -5.90
N ALA A 16 -23.80 -9.41 -4.74
CA ALA A 16 -24.72 -8.91 -3.71
C ALA A 16 -24.22 -7.59 -3.07
N ALA A 17 -22.90 -7.46 -2.83
CA ALA A 17 -22.30 -6.23 -2.32
C ALA A 17 -22.48 -5.07 -3.30
N ALA A 18 -22.15 -5.28 -4.57
CA ALA A 18 -22.26 -4.29 -5.63
C ALA A 18 -23.71 -3.87 -5.89
N ALA A 19 -24.67 -4.81 -5.80
CA ALA A 19 -26.10 -4.49 -5.92
C ALA A 19 -26.56 -3.51 -4.82
N LEU A 20 -26.16 -3.75 -3.56
CA LEU A 20 -26.46 -2.85 -2.45
C LEU A 20 -25.77 -1.48 -2.59
N LEU A 21 -24.54 -1.44 -3.10
CA LEU A 21 -23.86 -0.16 -3.39
C LEU A 21 -24.61 0.62 -4.46
N ARG A 22 -25.10 -0.02 -5.54
CA ARG A 22 -25.91 0.65 -6.57
C ARG A 22 -27.26 1.15 -6.04
N GLU A 23 -27.90 0.36 -5.17
CA GLU A 23 -29.20 0.70 -4.58
C GLU A 23 -29.10 1.89 -3.61
N HIS A 24 -28.05 1.93 -2.77
CA HIS A 24 -27.94 2.89 -1.67
C HIS A 24 -26.92 4.02 -1.94
N GLY A 25 -26.08 3.90 -2.97
CA GLY A 25 -25.07 4.92 -3.34
C GLY A 25 -24.21 5.37 -2.15
N ASP A 26 -24.13 6.68 -1.96
CA ASP A 26 -23.32 7.29 -0.89
C ASP A 26 -23.83 7.02 0.54
N GLU A 27 -25.07 6.52 0.67
CA GLU A 27 -25.64 6.10 1.96
C GLU A 27 -25.09 4.76 2.45
N ALA A 28 -24.42 3.99 1.59
CA ALA A 28 -23.82 2.72 1.95
C ALA A 28 -22.30 2.80 2.09
N ARG A 29 -21.75 1.98 2.99
CA ARG A 29 -20.29 1.76 3.08
C ARG A 29 -19.99 0.28 3.28
N LEU A 30 -18.95 -0.19 2.58
CA LEU A 30 -18.42 -1.54 2.79
C LEU A 30 -17.67 -1.61 4.11
N ILE A 31 -17.90 -2.66 4.88
CA ILE A 31 -17.10 -2.99 6.05
C ILE A 31 -16.37 -4.33 5.85
N ALA A 32 -15.05 -4.26 5.84
CA ALA A 32 -14.13 -5.41 5.86
C ALA A 32 -13.55 -5.57 7.28
N GLY A 33 -12.30 -5.21 7.51
CA GLY A 33 -11.67 -5.26 8.83
C GLY A 33 -12.24 -4.27 9.86
N GLY A 34 -12.84 -3.18 9.40
CA GLY A 34 -13.49 -2.14 10.20
C GLY A 34 -12.52 -1.23 10.97
N GLN A 35 -11.20 -1.39 10.82
CA GLN A 35 -10.22 -0.72 11.68
C GLN A 35 -10.10 0.79 11.45
N THR A 36 -10.43 1.26 10.25
CA THR A 36 -10.56 2.68 9.93
C THR A 36 -12.02 3.12 10.02
N LEU A 37 -12.92 2.41 9.36
CA LEU A 37 -14.33 2.81 9.25
C LEU A 37 -15.02 2.98 10.61
N LEU A 38 -14.84 2.03 11.55
CA LEU A 38 -15.49 2.15 12.85
C LEU A 38 -14.96 3.34 13.69
N ALA A 39 -13.70 3.71 13.49
CA ALA A 39 -13.14 4.91 14.12
C ALA A 39 -13.75 6.18 13.53
N THR A 40 -13.88 6.27 12.19
CA THR A 40 -14.51 7.43 11.52
C THR A 40 -15.99 7.57 11.89
N LEU A 41 -16.73 6.46 12.01
CA LEU A 41 -18.10 6.46 12.53
C LEU A 41 -18.17 6.95 13.99
N GLY A 42 -17.25 6.48 14.84
CA GLY A 42 -17.17 6.91 16.24
C GLY A 42 -16.88 8.41 16.38
N MET A 43 -16.11 8.99 15.47
CA MET A 43 -15.80 10.43 15.40
C MET A 43 -16.83 11.24 14.58
N ARG A 44 -17.84 10.58 13.99
CA ARG A 44 -18.84 11.17 13.08
C ARG A 44 -18.24 11.90 11.88
N LEU A 45 -17.14 11.37 11.36
CA LEU A 45 -16.53 11.80 10.09
C LEU A 45 -17.17 11.11 8.88
N SER A 46 -17.98 10.08 9.14
CA SER A 46 -18.80 9.37 8.14
C SER A 46 -20.08 8.90 8.82
N GLU A 47 -21.22 9.07 8.16
CA GLU A 47 -22.54 8.75 8.72
C GLU A 47 -23.43 7.99 7.71
N PRO A 48 -22.98 6.81 7.20
CA PRO A 48 -23.78 6.01 6.28
C PRO A 48 -25.02 5.44 6.98
N SER A 49 -26.10 5.32 6.26
CA SER A 49 -27.32 4.65 6.74
C SER A 49 -27.24 3.12 6.68
N LEU A 50 -26.30 2.57 5.86
CA LEU A 50 -26.10 1.13 5.68
C LEU A 50 -24.61 0.75 5.72
N LEU A 51 -24.29 -0.27 6.54
CA LEU A 51 -23.02 -0.99 6.48
C LEU A 51 -23.19 -2.34 5.80
N ILE A 52 -22.43 -2.59 4.73
CA ILE A 52 -22.42 -3.84 3.97
C ILE A 52 -21.18 -4.64 4.41
N ASP A 53 -21.39 -5.70 5.17
CA ASP A 53 -20.31 -6.58 5.62
C ASP A 53 -19.91 -7.58 4.55
N ILE A 54 -18.72 -7.41 4.01
CA ILE A 54 -18.17 -8.22 2.92
C ILE A 54 -17.27 -9.37 3.42
N ARG A 55 -17.06 -9.53 4.72
CA ARG A 55 -16.15 -10.56 5.28
C ARG A 55 -16.57 -11.99 4.95
N GLY A 56 -17.82 -12.21 4.53
CA GLY A 56 -18.34 -13.51 4.10
C GLY A 56 -17.94 -13.92 2.69
N ILE A 57 -17.37 -13.03 1.87
CA ILE A 57 -17.07 -13.29 0.46
C ILE A 57 -15.79 -14.12 0.35
N ALA A 58 -15.94 -15.42 0.09
CA ALA A 58 -14.83 -16.38 0.10
C ALA A 58 -13.79 -16.11 -1.00
N GLU A 59 -14.24 -15.72 -2.20
CA GLU A 59 -13.38 -15.45 -3.36
C GLU A 59 -12.43 -14.26 -3.18
N MET A 60 -12.72 -13.39 -2.21
CA MET A 60 -11.89 -12.24 -1.85
C MET A 60 -10.85 -12.57 -0.77
N GLN A 61 -10.78 -13.81 -0.31
CA GLN A 61 -9.86 -14.27 0.74
C GLN A 61 -8.63 -14.95 0.14
N GLY A 62 -7.66 -15.26 1.03
CA GLY A 62 -6.51 -16.11 0.74
C GLY A 62 -5.38 -15.43 0.00
N ILE A 63 -4.26 -16.15 -0.02
CA ILE A 63 -3.00 -15.79 -0.69
C ILE A 63 -2.56 -17.01 -1.48
N ALA A 64 -2.28 -16.86 -2.77
CA ALA A 64 -1.93 -17.94 -3.66
C ALA A 64 -0.95 -17.50 -4.75
N VAL A 65 -0.20 -18.44 -5.28
CA VAL A 65 0.63 -18.24 -6.48
C VAL A 65 -0.04 -18.98 -7.63
N ALA A 66 -0.34 -18.26 -8.69
CA ALA A 66 -0.92 -18.80 -9.92
C ALA A 66 -0.50 -17.94 -11.13
N ASP A 67 -0.34 -18.55 -12.29
CA ASP A 67 -0.10 -17.87 -13.57
C ASP A 67 1.03 -16.84 -13.53
N GLY A 68 2.13 -17.15 -12.83
CA GLY A 68 3.29 -16.26 -12.70
C GLY A 68 3.09 -15.06 -11.76
N HIS A 69 2.02 -15.06 -10.96
CA HIS A 69 1.70 -13.98 -10.03
C HIS A 69 1.46 -14.49 -8.62
N LEU A 70 1.83 -13.66 -7.63
CA LEU A 70 1.34 -13.75 -6.26
C LEU A 70 0.02 -12.99 -6.17
N ARG A 71 -1.08 -13.69 -5.92
CA ARG A 71 -2.41 -13.12 -5.70
C ARG A 71 -2.67 -12.98 -4.21
N ILE A 72 -3.09 -11.80 -3.78
CA ILE A 72 -3.55 -11.52 -2.42
C ILE A 72 -5.01 -11.07 -2.49
N GLY A 73 -5.92 -11.83 -1.91
CA GLY A 73 -7.33 -11.49 -1.82
C GLY A 73 -7.53 -10.23 -0.98
N ALA A 74 -8.46 -9.37 -1.36
CA ALA A 74 -8.68 -8.08 -0.69
C ALA A 74 -9.09 -8.24 0.79
N LEU A 75 -9.66 -9.36 1.18
CA LEU A 75 -10.03 -9.69 2.56
C LEU A 75 -8.93 -10.43 3.34
N ALA A 76 -7.76 -10.70 2.74
CA ALA A 76 -6.60 -11.19 3.48
C ALA A 76 -6.26 -10.17 4.58
N ARG A 77 -6.16 -10.61 5.83
CA ARG A 77 -5.84 -9.71 6.95
C ARG A 77 -4.37 -9.34 6.91
N HIS A 78 -4.00 -8.22 7.51
CA HIS A 78 -2.59 -7.82 7.60
C HIS A 78 -1.74 -8.93 8.24
N VAL A 79 -2.26 -9.61 9.28
CA VAL A 79 -1.57 -10.72 9.94
C VAL A 79 -1.42 -11.95 9.02
N ASP A 80 -2.35 -12.18 8.09
CA ASP A 80 -2.27 -13.28 7.14
C ASP A 80 -1.16 -13.00 6.12
N VAL A 81 -1.00 -11.74 5.68
CA VAL A 81 0.12 -11.29 4.83
C VAL A 81 1.44 -11.39 5.58
N GLU A 82 1.51 -10.87 6.82
CA GLU A 82 2.68 -10.87 7.70
C GLU A 82 3.26 -12.29 7.90
N ARG A 83 2.38 -13.31 8.04
CA ARG A 83 2.78 -14.68 8.37
C ARG A 83 2.84 -15.63 7.17
N SER A 84 2.55 -15.13 5.98
CA SER A 84 2.49 -15.95 4.77
C SER A 84 3.88 -16.34 4.29
N ALA A 85 4.17 -17.64 4.24
CA ALA A 85 5.39 -18.15 3.63
C ALA A 85 5.47 -17.85 2.12
N LEU A 86 4.33 -17.73 1.43
CA LEU A 86 4.28 -17.35 0.02
C LEU A 86 4.69 -15.89 -0.15
N VAL A 87 4.22 -14.99 0.72
CA VAL A 87 4.60 -13.57 0.70
C VAL A 87 6.09 -13.44 1.03
N ALA A 88 6.57 -14.08 2.10
CA ALA A 88 7.97 -14.02 2.49
C ALA A 88 8.91 -14.50 1.38
N ARG A 89 8.50 -15.52 0.62
CA ARG A 89 9.29 -16.08 -0.48
C ARG A 89 9.23 -15.25 -1.75
N HIS A 90 8.06 -14.76 -2.13
CA HIS A 90 7.82 -14.19 -3.48
C HIS A 90 7.70 -12.68 -3.50
N LEU A 91 7.38 -12.05 -2.37
CA LEU A 91 7.28 -10.60 -2.26
C LEU A 91 7.69 -10.14 -0.84
N PRO A 92 8.97 -10.31 -0.45
CA PRO A 92 9.46 -10.00 0.90
C PRO A 92 9.22 -8.54 1.30
N LEU A 93 9.04 -7.61 0.36
CA LEU A 93 8.65 -6.23 0.63
C LEU A 93 7.44 -6.13 1.58
N LEU A 94 6.41 -6.95 1.35
CA LEU A 94 5.22 -6.93 2.20
C LEU A 94 5.50 -7.52 3.59
N SER A 95 6.37 -8.53 3.69
CA SER A 95 6.80 -9.08 4.98
C SER A 95 7.60 -8.06 5.80
N LEU A 96 8.42 -7.23 5.12
CA LEU A 96 9.17 -6.14 5.76
C LEU A 96 8.25 -5.02 6.24
N ALA A 97 7.23 -4.66 5.46
CA ALA A 97 6.30 -3.59 5.77
C ALA A 97 5.26 -3.96 6.84
N ALA A 98 4.78 -5.21 6.84
CA ALA A 98 3.67 -5.65 7.71
C ALA A 98 3.85 -5.35 9.21
N PRO A 99 5.03 -5.54 9.85
CA PRO A 99 5.24 -5.23 11.26
C PRO A 99 5.07 -3.74 11.60
N HIS A 100 5.22 -2.85 10.64
CA HIS A 100 5.06 -1.40 10.83
C HIS A 100 3.60 -0.98 10.90
N ILE A 101 2.69 -1.75 10.29
CA ILE A 101 1.27 -1.44 10.26
C ILE A 101 0.66 -1.57 11.65
N ALA A 102 0.42 -0.44 12.29
CA ALA A 102 -0.25 -0.35 13.57
C ALA A 102 0.26 -1.41 14.59
N HIS A 103 -0.60 -1.94 15.42
CA HIS A 103 -0.27 -2.99 16.38
C HIS A 103 -1.07 -4.29 16.11
N ALA A 104 -0.66 -5.40 16.71
CA ALA A 104 -1.19 -6.73 16.44
C ALA A 104 -2.73 -6.83 16.49
N ALA A 105 -3.39 -6.12 17.40
CA ALA A 105 -4.85 -6.12 17.48
C ALA A 105 -5.51 -5.57 16.21
N ILE A 106 -4.93 -4.54 15.59
CA ILE A 106 -5.39 -3.97 14.31
C ILE A 106 -5.04 -4.92 13.16
N ARG A 107 -3.82 -5.45 13.13
CA ARG A 107 -3.40 -6.39 12.07
C ARG A 107 -4.23 -7.68 12.04
N ASN A 108 -4.73 -8.13 13.17
CA ASN A 108 -5.63 -9.29 13.26
C ASN A 108 -7.00 -9.09 12.61
N ARG A 109 -7.39 -7.86 12.30
CA ARG A 109 -8.71 -7.51 11.76
C ARG A 109 -8.64 -6.74 10.45
N GLY A 110 -7.75 -5.75 10.36
CA GLY A 110 -7.55 -4.93 9.17
C GLY A 110 -7.19 -5.80 7.96
N THR A 111 -7.67 -5.43 6.79
CA THR A 111 -7.52 -6.21 5.55
C THR A 111 -6.67 -5.47 4.54
N PHE A 112 -5.96 -6.24 3.70
CA PHE A 112 -5.08 -5.73 2.66
C PHE A 112 -5.84 -4.78 1.71
N GLY A 113 -6.94 -5.26 1.12
CA GLY A 113 -7.77 -4.45 0.23
C GLY A 113 -8.46 -3.28 0.92
N GLY A 114 -8.80 -3.41 2.21
CA GLY A 114 -9.39 -2.30 2.98
C GLY A 114 -8.44 -1.12 3.15
N SER A 115 -7.16 -1.37 3.41
CA SER A 115 -6.12 -0.34 3.46
C SER A 115 -5.91 0.33 2.11
N ILE A 116 -5.84 -0.47 1.03
CA ILE A 116 -5.66 0.04 -0.33
C ILE A 116 -6.89 0.87 -0.78
N ALA A 117 -8.11 0.38 -0.51
CA ALA A 117 -9.34 1.10 -0.88
C ALA A 117 -9.50 2.43 -0.12
N PHE A 118 -9.04 2.48 1.13
CA PHE A 118 -9.06 3.71 1.92
C PHE A 118 -8.06 4.75 1.41
N ALA A 119 -6.95 4.30 0.83
CA ALA A 119 -5.92 5.13 0.20
C ALA A 119 -5.38 6.23 1.12
N ASP A 120 -5.12 5.90 2.39
CA ASP A 120 -4.44 6.82 3.30
C ASP A 120 -3.02 7.08 2.77
N PRO A 121 -2.63 8.36 2.58
CA PRO A 121 -1.31 8.70 2.03
C PRO A 121 -0.14 8.31 2.93
N ALA A 122 -0.39 8.02 4.20
CA ALA A 122 0.63 7.55 5.16
C ALA A 122 0.59 6.04 5.39
N ALA A 123 -0.25 5.29 4.64
CA ALA A 123 -0.34 3.84 4.77
C ALA A 123 0.73 3.12 3.93
N GLU A 124 1.19 2.00 4.44
CA GLU A 124 2.30 1.19 3.91
C GLU A 124 1.89 0.42 2.65
N TRP A 125 0.70 -0.24 2.66
CA TRP A 125 0.27 -1.11 1.55
C TRP A 125 0.11 -0.39 0.21
N PRO A 126 -0.44 0.82 0.12
CA PRO A 126 -0.48 1.58 -1.13
C PRO A 126 0.90 1.75 -1.76
N ALA A 127 1.90 2.18 -0.98
CA ALA A 127 3.27 2.38 -1.47
C ALA A 127 3.93 1.06 -1.88
N CYS A 128 3.80 0.00 -1.06
CA CYS A 128 4.32 -1.33 -1.39
C CYS A 128 3.68 -1.89 -2.66
N THR A 129 2.37 -1.65 -2.87
CA THR A 129 1.66 -2.12 -4.05
C THR A 129 2.15 -1.43 -5.32
N VAL A 130 2.46 -0.13 -5.25
CA VAL A 130 3.07 0.61 -6.36
C VAL A 130 4.52 0.17 -6.61
N ALA A 131 5.32 -0.01 -5.55
CA ALA A 131 6.74 -0.39 -5.67
C ALA A 131 6.93 -1.80 -6.25
N ALA A 132 5.95 -2.68 -6.03
CA ALA A 132 5.97 -4.06 -6.53
C ALA A 132 5.20 -4.24 -7.85
N ASP A 133 4.89 -3.17 -8.57
CA ASP A 133 4.14 -3.19 -9.84
C ASP A 133 2.82 -3.99 -9.72
N GLY A 134 2.12 -3.82 -8.58
CA GLY A 134 0.87 -4.51 -8.31
C GLY A 134 -0.25 -4.11 -9.27
N ALA A 135 -1.15 -5.05 -9.56
CA ALA A 135 -2.34 -4.84 -10.37
C ALA A 135 -3.60 -5.22 -9.55
N LEU A 136 -4.53 -4.28 -9.45
CA LEU A 136 -5.77 -4.45 -8.68
C LEU A 136 -6.88 -5.00 -9.56
N THR A 137 -7.53 -6.07 -9.11
CA THR A 137 -8.76 -6.57 -9.73
C THR A 137 -9.95 -5.90 -9.07
N LEU A 138 -10.70 -5.11 -9.84
CA LEU A 138 -11.91 -4.40 -9.44
C LEU A 138 -13.11 -5.09 -10.06
N SER A 139 -14.22 -5.21 -9.33
CA SER A 139 -15.44 -5.87 -9.83
C SER A 139 -16.70 -5.18 -9.35
N ASP A 140 -17.68 -5.07 -10.25
CA ASP A 140 -19.05 -4.62 -9.98
C ASP A 140 -20.03 -5.79 -9.75
N GLY A 141 -19.49 -7.01 -9.65
CA GLY A 141 -20.25 -8.24 -9.49
C GLY A 141 -20.75 -8.87 -10.79
N THR A 142 -20.62 -8.18 -11.93
CA THR A 142 -20.95 -8.69 -13.27
C THR A 142 -19.74 -8.66 -14.19
N ARG A 143 -18.91 -7.67 -14.04
CA ARG A 143 -17.68 -7.46 -14.81
C ARG A 143 -16.52 -7.22 -13.87
N SER A 144 -15.33 -7.59 -14.34
CA SER A 144 -14.09 -7.27 -13.65
C SER A 144 -13.16 -6.52 -14.60
N ARG A 145 -12.37 -5.62 -14.03
CA ARG A 145 -11.28 -4.93 -14.73
C ARG A 145 -10.03 -4.91 -13.87
N THR A 146 -8.89 -4.80 -14.53
CA THR A 146 -7.60 -4.68 -13.86
C THR A 146 -7.11 -3.24 -13.98
N VAL A 147 -6.56 -2.70 -12.89
CA VAL A 147 -5.96 -1.37 -12.82
C VAL A 147 -4.56 -1.50 -12.22
N ALA A 148 -3.56 -0.95 -12.88
CA ALA A 148 -2.21 -0.91 -12.31
C ALA A 148 -2.21 -0.04 -11.03
N ALA A 149 -1.43 -0.44 -10.02
CA ALA A 149 -1.35 0.32 -8.78
C ALA A 149 -0.89 1.77 -8.98
N ALA A 150 -0.04 2.00 -9.98
CA ALA A 150 0.43 3.33 -10.34
C ALA A 150 -0.70 4.27 -10.84
N ASP A 151 -1.79 3.71 -11.35
CA ASP A 151 -2.94 4.44 -11.90
C ASP A 151 -4.16 4.40 -10.97
N PHE A 152 -4.03 3.73 -9.81
CA PHE A 152 -5.15 3.51 -8.90
C PHE A 152 -5.36 4.66 -7.91
N PHE A 153 -4.29 5.26 -7.40
CA PHE A 153 -4.33 6.34 -6.40
C PHE A 153 -4.38 7.70 -7.09
N LEU A 154 -5.54 8.37 -7.08
CA LEU A 154 -5.77 9.60 -7.85
C LEU A 154 -5.55 10.88 -7.05
N GLY A 155 -5.61 10.81 -5.72
CA GLY A 155 -5.49 11.95 -4.83
C GLY A 155 -5.73 11.56 -3.38
N LEU A 156 -5.80 12.55 -2.50
CA LEU A 156 -6.02 12.35 -1.08
C LEU A 156 -7.35 11.62 -0.84
N TYR A 157 -7.29 10.37 -0.36
CA TYR A 157 -8.43 9.46 -0.19
C TYR A 157 -9.26 9.23 -1.47
N GLN A 158 -8.65 9.40 -2.65
CA GLN A 158 -9.30 9.21 -3.93
C GLN A 158 -8.64 8.10 -4.72
N THR A 159 -9.46 7.20 -5.24
CA THR A 159 -9.02 6.04 -6.01
C THR A 159 -9.77 5.93 -7.33
N ALA A 160 -9.30 5.04 -8.21
CA ALA A 160 -9.96 4.71 -9.47
C ALA A 160 -11.17 3.77 -9.31
N LEU A 161 -11.62 3.45 -8.09
CA LEU A 161 -12.86 2.72 -7.85
C LEU A 161 -14.07 3.52 -8.33
N ARG A 162 -14.97 2.84 -9.04
CA ARG A 162 -16.30 3.36 -9.31
C ARG A 162 -17.21 3.15 -8.10
N PRO A 163 -18.35 3.88 -8.00
CA PRO A 163 -19.21 3.81 -6.80
C PRO A 163 -19.72 2.42 -6.44
N ASP A 164 -19.87 1.53 -7.42
CA ASP A 164 -20.38 0.17 -7.26
C ASP A 164 -19.32 -0.92 -7.40
N GLU A 165 -18.03 -0.55 -7.45
CA GLU A 165 -16.93 -1.50 -7.56
C GLU A 165 -16.30 -1.84 -6.20
N LEU A 166 -15.81 -3.07 -6.10
CA LEU A 166 -14.99 -3.56 -4.99
C LEU A 166 -13.61 -3.98 -5.50
N ILE A 167 -12.56 -3.78 -4.70
CA ILE A 167 -11.29 -4.49 -4.90
C ILE A 167 -11.52 -5.94 -4.49
N THR A 168 -11.30 -6.89 -5.38
CA THR A 168 -11.43 -8.32 -5.08
C THR A 168 -10.09 -8.98 -4.77
N ALA A 169 -9.02 -8.53 -5.42
CA ALA A 169 -7.65 -9.00 -5.20
C ALA A 169 -6.63 -7.99 -5.70
N VAL A 170 -5.38 -8.17 -5.27
CA VAL A 170 -4.20 -7.58 -5.91
C VAL A 170 -3.31 -8.70 -6.38
N GLN A 171 -2.75 -8.56 -7.57
CA GLN A 171 -1.81 -9.47 -8.18
C GLN A 171 -0.46 -8.79 -8.34
N PHE A 172 0.60 -9.50 -8.03
CA PHE A 172 1.97 -9.04 -8.17
C PHE A 172 2.73 -10.00 -9.07
N PRO A 173 3.47 -9.52 -10.09
CA PRO A 173 4.33 -10.38 -10.87
C PRO A 173 5.35 -11.06 -9.96
N LEU A 174 5.66 -12.32 -10.19
CA LEU A 174 6.72 -12.99 -9.46
C LEU A 174 8.06 -12.36 -9.82
N PRO A 175 8.87 -11.95 -8.83
CA PRO A 175 10.15 -11.30 -9.10
C PRO A 175 11.16 -12.25 -9.73
N GLY A 176 12.04 -11.70 -10.55
CA GLY A 176 13.24 -12.41 -11.00
C GLY A 176 14.23 -12.66 -9.86
N PRO A 177 15.24 -13.52 -10.07
CA PRO A 177 16.20 -13.91 -9.02
C PRO A 177 17.08 -12.76 -8.53
N GLN A 178 17.26 -11.71 -9.32
CA GLN A 178 18.04 -10.52 -8.96
C GLN A 178 17.22 -9.46 -8.23
N ARG A 179 15.87 -9.58 -8.25
CA ARG A 179 14.99 -8.60 -7.63
C ARG A 179 15.18 -8.57 -6.12
N ARG A 180 15.50 -7.41 -5.58
CA ARG A 180 15.66 -7.16 -4.14
C ARG A 180 14.64 -6.13 -3.70
N PHE A 181 14.35 -6.14 -2.40
CA PHE A 181 13.36 -5.27 -1.80
C PHE A 181 13.90 -4.69 -0.49
N ALA A 182 13.56 -3.44 -0.23
CA ALA A 182 13.79 -2.82 1.07
C ALA A 182 12.58 -1.99 1.49
N PHE A 183 12.37 -1.89 2.79
CA PHE A 183 11.33 -1.06 3.39
C PHE A 183 11.92 -0.30 4.56
N THR A 184 11.67 0.99 4.63
CA THR A 184 12.09 1.84 5.75
C THR A 184 10.99 2.85 6.06
N GLU A 185 10.79 3.11 7.35
CA GLU A 185 9.78 4.03 7.84
C GLU A 185 10.28 4.78 9.06
N LEU A 186 9.90 6.04 9.15
CA LEU A 186 10.06 6.86 10.35
C LEU A 186 8.69 7.29 10.84
N ALA A 187 8.35 6.85 12.04
CA ALA A 187 7.16 7.23 12.78
C ALA A 187 7.56 7.68 14.19
N ARG A 188 6.68 8.37 14.90
CA ARG A 188 6.95 8.80 16.30
C ARG A 188 7.06 7.62 17.26
N ARG A 189 6.26 6.59 17.02
CA ARG A 189 6.25 5.34 17.77
C ARG A 189 6.05 4.20 16.79
N HIS A 190 6.48 3.02 17.13
CA HIS A 190 6.20 1.84 16.34
C HIS A 190 4.67 1.62 16.23
N GLY A 191 4.19 1.53 15.00
CA GLY A 191 2.76 1.38 14.68
C GLY A 191 1.95 2.69 14.61
N ASP A 192 2.56 3.87 14.81
CA ASP A 192 1.95 5.15 14.41
C ASP A 192 2.06 5.31 12.88
N TYR A 193 1.24 6.17 12.30
CA TYR A 193 1.39 6.56 10.89
C TYR A 193 2.76 7.13 10.60
N ALA A 194 3.29 6.80 9.42
CA ALA A 194 4.57 7.27 8.97
C ALA A 194 4.64 8.80 8.87
N THR A 195 5.67 9.39 9.46
CA THR A 195 6.08 10.76 9.12
C THR A 195 6.62 10.80 7.70
N VAL A 196 7.46 9.83 7.35
CA VAL A 196 7.96 9.52 6.01
C VAL A 196 8.25 8.04 5.95
N GLY A 197 7.79 7.38 4.89
CA GLY A 197 8.13 5.99 4.63
C GLY A 197 8.56 5.78 3.18
N LEU A 198 9.25 4.68 2.94
CA LEU A 198 9.88 4.34 1.66
C LEU A 198 9.78 2.84 1.41
N ALA A 199 9.17 2.47 0.29
CA ALA A 199 9.18 1.14 -0.29
C ALA A 199 10.11 1.11 -1.50
N LEU A 200 11.05 0.18 -1.53
CA LEU A 200 12.05 0.03 -2.57
C LEU A 200 11.99 -1.34 -3.21
N ALA A 201 12.21 -1.37 -4.52
CA ALA A 201 12.50 -2.58 -5.28
C ALA A 201 13.53 -2.26 -6.36
N GLY A 202 14.32 -3.25 -6.79
CA GLY A 202 15.26 -3.10 -7.89
C GLY A 202 16.03 -4.40 -8.15
N ASP A 203 16.54 -4.56 -9.34
CA ASP A 203 17.37 -5.71 -9.70
C ASP A 203 18.83 -5.40 -9.38
N VAL A 204 19.44 -6.23 -8.52
CA VAL A 204 20.82 -6.03 -8.06
C VAL A 204 21.71 -7.11 -8.67
N THR A 205 22.78 -6.66 -9.38
CA THR A 205 23.76 -7.54 -10.00
C THR A 205 25.13 -6.85 -9.98
N ASP A 206 26.12 -7.48 -9.41
CA ASP A 206 27.52 -6.99 -9.36
C ASP A 206 27.65 -5.54 -8.86
N GLY A 207 26.87 -5.15 -7.87
CA GLY A 207 26.86 -3.81 -7.30
C GLY A 207 26.18 -2.74 -8.16
N ARG A 208 25.43 -3.14 -9.18
CA ARG A 208 24.57 -2.27 -10.00
C ARG A 208 23.13 -2.43 -9.56
N LEU A 209 22.38 -1.35 -9.67
CA LEU A 209 20.94 -1.33 -9.43
C LEU A 209 20.24 -1.00 -10.74
N ASP A 210 19.54 -1.99 -11.28
CA ASP A 210 18.75 -1.86 -12.49
C ASP A 210 17.25 -1.84 -12.13
N ASP A 211 16.45 -1.17 -12.96
CA ASP A 211 15.00 -1.02 -12.82
C ASP A 211 14.55 -0.66 -11.37
N PRO A 212 15.14 0.38 -10.75
CA PRO A 212 14.75 0.78 -9.39
C PRO A 212 13.29 1.25 -9.34
N ARG A 213 12.63 0.93 -8.24
CA ARG A 213 11.32 1.46 -7.86
C ARG A 213 11.48 2.14 -6.50
N ILE A 214 11.33 3.44 -6.47
CA ILE A 214 11.51 4.29 -5.27
C ILE A 214 10.16 4.93 -4.96
N VAL A 215 9.41 4.38 -4.01
CA VAL A 215 8.05 4.83 -3.72
C VAL A 215 7.94 5.32 -2.30
N TYR A 216 7.69 6.60 -2.15
CA TYR A 216 7.49 7.27 -0.86
C TYR A 216 6.02 7.31 -0.46
N PHE A 217 5.79 7.36 0.86
CA PHE A 217 4.49 7.63 1.48
C PHE A 217 4.65 8.57 2.68
N GLY A 218 3.56 9.23 3.11
CA GLY A 218 3.60 10.29 4.11
C GLY A 218 4.12 11.65 3.61
N VAL A 219 4.40 11.77 2.31
CA VAL A 219 5.02 12.97 1.69
C VAL A 219 4.20 13.57 0.55
N GLY A 220 2.97 13.17 0.38
CA GLY A 220 2.05 13.65 -0.64
C GLY A 220 0.63 13.18 -0.37
N GLY A 221 -0.30 13.43 -1.26
CA GLY A 221 -1.69 12.95 -1.18
C GLY A 221 -1.88 11.51 -1.63
N THR A 222 -0.86 10.91 -2.25
CA THR A 222 -0.82 9.52 -2.75
C THR A 222 0.57 8.94 -2.53
N PRO A 223 0.80 7.63 -2.73
CA PRO A 223 2.14 7.10 -2.89
C PRO A 223 2.87 7.81 -4.03
N VAL A 224 4.07 8.31 -3.79
CA VAL A 224 4.85 9.08 -4.77
C VAL A 224 6.03 8.26 -5.27
N ARG A 225 6.03 7.93 -6.55
CA ARG A 225 7.16 7.29 -7.19
C ARG A 225 8.17 8.32 -7.66
N ALA A 226 9.38 8.32 -7.09
CA ALA A 226 10.45 9.28 -7.34
C ALA A 226 11.25 8.90 -8.61
N ARG A 227 10.67 9.19 -9.79
CA ARG A 227 11.20 8.75 -11.10
C ARG A 227 12.54 9.39 -11.46
N ALA A 228 12.77 10.65 -11.11
CA ALA A 228 14.05 11.32 -11.34
C ALA A 228 15.15 10.72 -10.45
N ALA A 229 14.82 10.40 -9.18
CA ALA A 229 15.74 9.70 -8.30
C ALA A 229 16.05 8.27 -8.82
N GLU A 230 15.04 7.54 -9.33
CA GLU A 230 15.23 6.24 -10.00
C GLU A 230 16.20 6.35 -11.19
N ALA A 231 15.99 7.33 -12.07
CA ALA A 231 16.85 7.55 -13.24
C ALA A 231 18.30 7.89 -12.85
N ALA A 232 18.50 8.67 -11.78
CA ALA A 232 19.82 9.01 -11.28
C ALA A 232 20.59 7.80 -10.74
N LEU A 233 19.89 6.78 -10.21
CA LEU A 233 20.49 5.53 -9.72
C LEU A 233 20.67 4.49 -10.81
N ALA A 234 19.76 4.39 -11.77
CA ALA A 234 19.86 3.43 -12.88
C ALA A 234 21.01 3.74 -13.87
N ALA A 235 21.62 4.92 -13.81
CA ALA A 235 22.70 5.33 -14.70
C ALA A 235 24.05 4.62 -14.44
N GLY A 236 24.17 3.76 -13.42
CA GLY A 236 25.41 3.09 -13.10
C GLY A 236 25.42 2.31 -11.80
N ARG A 237 26.58 2.18 -11.18
CA ARG A 237 26.68 1.63 -9.83
C ARG A 237 26.04 2.56 -8.82
N ALA A 238 25.45 1.99 -7.76
CA ALA A 238 24.88 2.75 -6.64
C ALA A 238 25.97 3.38 -5.75
N GLU A 239 26.86 4.15 -6.37
CA GLU A 239 27.98 4.84 -5.72
C GLU A 239 27.49 6.09 -4.96
N PRO A 240 28.24 6.59 -3.97
CA PRO A 240 27.86 7.77 -3.18
C PRO A 240 27.43 8.97 -4.03
N ALA A 241 28.14 9.25 -5.13
CA ALA A 241 27.82 10.37 -6.02
C ALA A 241 26.49 10.18 -6.79
N ALA A 242 26.13 8.95 -7.16
CA ALA A 242 24.84 8.65 -7.77
C ALA A 242 23.71 8.82 -6.76
N LEU A 243 23.94 8.37 -5.53
CA LEU A 243 22.99 8.51 -4.43
C LEU A 243 22.79 9.97 -4.03
N ASP A 244 23.86 10.80 -4.03
CA ASP A 244 23.76 12.24 -3.80
C ASP A 244 22.89 12.92 -4.87
N ARG A 245 23.06 12.57 -6.14
CA ARG A 245 22.19 13.06 -7.23
C ARG A 245 20.75 12.63 -7.03
N ALA A 246 20.50 11.35 -6.74
CA ALA A 246 19.15 10.85 -6.51
C ALA A 246 18.45 11.56 -5.35
N VAL A 247 19.17 11.85 -4.26
CA VAL A 247 18.63 12.61 -3.12
C VAL A 247 18.33 14.06 -3.53
N ALA A 248 19.16 14.69 -4.37
CA ALA A 248 18.92 16.05 -4.84
C ALA A 248 17.63 16.17 -5.68
N GLU A 249 17.28 15.12 -6.46
CA GLU A 249 16.05 15.09 -7.27
C GLU A 249 14.78 15.07 -6.42
N LEU A 250 14.82 14.56 -5.17
CA LEU A 250 13.63 14.45 -4.32
C LEU A 250 12.92 15.77 -4.09
N GLY A 251 13.66 16.89 -4.07
CA GLY A 251 13.07 18.21 -3.87
C GLY A 251 12.12 18.65 -4.99
N GLY A 252 12.28 18.13 -6.20
CA GLY A 252 11.40 18.37 -7.34
C GLY A 252 10.23 17.40 -7.47
N GLU A 253 10.28 16.26 -6.77
CA GLU A 253 9.30 15.18 -6.92
C GLU A 253 8.37 15.03 -5.71
N LEU A 254 8.88 15.31 -4.50
CA LEU A 254 8.11 15.19 -3.27
C LEU A 254 7.56 16.55 -2.85
N ALA A 255 6.27 16.59 -2.52
CA ALA A 255 5.60 17.79 -2.04
C ALA A 255 4.98 17.58 -0.65
N PRO A 256 5.80 17.31 0.39
CA PRO A 256 5.28 17.05 1.72
C PRO A 256 4.62 18.31 2.29
N ALA A 257 3.42 18.17 2.84
CA ALA A 257 2.84 19.17 3.71
C ALA A 257 3.49 19.09 5.11
N GLY A 258 3.72 20.24 5.74
CA GLY A 258 4.03 20.27 7.16
C GLY A 258 2.80 19.90 7.99
N ASP A 259 3.04 19.32 9.18
CA ASP A 259 2.00 18.98 10.15
C ASP A 259 2.44 19.36 11.57
N LEU A 260 1.68 18.94 12.59
CA LEU A 260 1.98 19.21 14.01
C LEU A 260 3.32 18.62 14.49
N TYR A 261 3.89 17.66 13.74
CA TYR A 261 5.03 16.86 14.17
C TYR A 261 6.30 17.15 13.38
N ALA A 262 6.16 17.50 12.11
CA ALA A 262 7.29 17.74 11.21
C ALA A 262 6.98 18.82 10.18
N ALA A 263 7.90 19.76 10.00
CA ALA A 263 7.84 20.72 8.90
C ALA A 263 8.07 20.01 7.55
N ALA A 264 7.60 20.58 6.45
CA ALA A 264 7.83 20.07 5.10
C ALA A 264 9.31 19.82 4.79
N ALA A 265 10.18 20.79 5.13
CA ALA A 265 11.63 20.65 4.97
C ALA A 265 12.23 19.49 5.77
N THR A 266 11.71 19.23 6.98
CA THR A 266 12.13 18.08 7.79
C THR A 266 11.74 16.77 7.11
N LYS A 267 10.51 16.65 6.60
CA LYS A 267 10.07 15.46 5.88
C LYS A 267 10.92 15.20 4.63
N LEU A 268 11.25 16.25 3.87
CA LEU A 268 12.10 16.14 2.69
C LEU A 268 13.51 15.67 3.07
N HIS A 269 14.11 16.24 4.13
CA HIS A 269 15.40 15.79 4.65
C HIS A 269 15.36 14.31 5.05
N LEU A 270 14.33 13.89 5.79
CA LEU A 270 14.14 12.50 6.21
C LEU A 270 13.98 11.56 5.02
N ALA A 271 13.29 11.99 3.96
CA ALA A 271 13.17 11.21 2.72
C ALA A 271 14.54 10.90 2.11
N GLY A 272 15.45 11.88 2.05
CA GLY A 272 16.84 11.67 1.62
C GLY A 272 17.62 10.71 2.53
N VAL A 273 17.42 10.78 3.84
CA VAL A 273 18.04 9.84 4.80
C VAL A 273 17.54 8.42 4.58
N LEU A 274 16.21 8.24 4.39
CA LEU A 274 15.62 6.93 4.14
C LEU A 274 16.08 6.34 2.81
N LEU A 275 16.23 7.15 1.75
CA LEU A 275 16.77 6.67 0.47
C LEU A 275 18.16 6.07 0.65
N ARG A 276 19.06 6.79 1.33
CA ARG A 276 20.42 6.30 1.58
C ARG A 276 20.43 4.97 2.32
N ARG A 277 19.65 4.88 3.40
CA ARG A 277 19.56 3.65 4.22
C ARG A 277 18.93 2.51 3.44
N GLY A 278 17.84 2.78 2.70
CA GLY A 278 17.15 1.79 1.92
C GLY A 278 17.99 1.22 0.78
N ILE A 279 18.73 2.06 0.05
CA ILE A 279 19.66 1.60 -0.99
C ILE A 279 20.81 0.79 -0.37
N GLN A 280 21.36 1.22 0.76
CA GLN A 280 22.39 0.42 1.45
C GLN A 280 21.87 -0.96 1.85
N SER A 281 20.64 -1.04 2.39
CA SER A 281 20.01 -2.32 2.73
C SER A 281 19.80 -3.19 1.51
N LEU A 282 19.27 -2.61 0.43
CA LEU A 282 18.99 -3.30 -0.83
C LEU A 282 20.27 -3.92 -1.44
N MET A 283 21.39 -3.19 -1.37
CA MET A 283 22.69 -3.61 -1.92
C MET A 283 23.42 -4.61 -1.01
N ALA A 284 23.16 -4.61 0.30
CA ALA A 284 23.85 -5.49 1.25
C ALA A 284 23.44 -6.97 1.10
N GLU A 285 22.24 -7.25 0.60
CA GLU A 285 21.77 -8.61 0.35
C GLU A 285 22.54 -9.31 -0.78
N ASP A 286 23.10 -8.57 -1.73
CA ASP A 286 23.91 -9.11 -2.83
C ASP A 286 25.30 -9.60 -2.35
N ALA A 287 25.85 -8.99 -1.29
CA ALA A 287 27.17 -9.35 -0.74
C ALA A 287 27.15 -10.64 0.11
N GLN A 288 25.97 -11.22 0.41
CA GLN A 288 25.80 -12.42 1.22
C GLN A 288 25.34 -13.64 0.42
N SER A 289 25.10 -13.49 -0.88
CA SER A 289 24.68 -14.54 -1.81
C SER A 289 25.86 -15.03 -2.63
#